data_bd6d4a0526602c11322026c4964d7a46
#
_entry.id   bd6d4a0526602c11322026c4964d7a46
#
_cell.length_a   1.000
_cell.length_b   1.000
_cell.length_c   1.000
_cell.angle_alpha   90.00
_cell.angle_beta   90.00
_cell.angle_gamma   90.00
#
_symmetry.space_group_name_H-M   'P 1'
#
loop_
_entity.id
_entity.type
_entity.pdbx_description
1 polymer ?
#
loop_
_entity_poly.entity_id
_entity_poly.type
_entity_poly.pdbx_seq_one_letter_code
_entity_poly.pdbx_strand_id
1 'polypeptide(L)'
;MREDKEDDYLMLSGIQHFKFCRRQWALIHIEQQWAENVHTVIGELMHKKVHDPMSKEKRKDTIIVRALPIASRKMGISGECDVVEFHKCEDGISLFGHRGLYSVFPVEYKKGKPKITEEDKLQLTAQAMCLEEMFSTEISEGAIFYGETRRRENVLFSKELRDEVKELFDEMHQYYSRGYTPKVKTGKSCNSCSLKEICLPKLEKTTSVTAYITQSLREDAR
;
A
#
# COMPACT_ATOMS: atom_id res chain seq x y z
N MET A 1 -7.25 -18.17 17.80
CA MET A 1 -6.56 -16.87 17.72
C MET A 1 -5.12 -17.23 17.40
N ARG A 2 -4.63 -16.98 16.20
CA ARG A 2 -3.21 -17.14 15.88
C ARG A 2 -2.46 -16.01 16.59
N GLU A 3 -1.50 -16.34 17.43
CA GLU A 3 -0.45 -15.40 17.82
C GLU A 3 0.50 -15.30 16.62
N ASP A 4 0.18 -14.43 15.67
CA ASP A 4 1.11 -14.11 14.60
C ASP A 4 2.30 -13.42 15.25
N LYS A 5 3.48 -14.00 15.10
CA LYS A 5 4.72 -13.35 15.51
C LYS A 5 4.89 -12.11 14.65
N GLU A 6 5.44 -11.03 15.19
CA GLU A 6 5.67 -9.78 14.43
C GLU A 6 6.48 -10.01 13.14
N ASP A 7 7.23 -11.09 13.06
CA ASP A 7 7.97 -11.53 11.88
C ASP A 7 7.07 -11.98 10.70
N ASP A 8 5.79 -12.27 10.96
CA ASP A 8 4.82 -12.73 9.96
C ASP A 8 3.91 -11.60 9.43
N TYR A 9 4.16 -10.36 9.86
CA TYR A 9 3.34 -9.23 9.42
C TYR A 9 3.57 -8.89 7.96
N LEU A 10 2.47 -8.69 7.22
CA LEU A 10 2.55 -8.22 5.84
C LEU A 10 2.86 -6.72 5.78
N MET A 11 3.60 -6.32 4.76
CA MET A 11 3.86 -4.90 4.52
C MET A 11 2.59 -4.16 4.13
N LEU A 12 2.24 -3.11 4.87
CA LEU A 12 1.06 -2.29 4.63
C LEU A 12 1.05 -1.70 3.20
N SER A 13 2.20 -1.23 2.71
CA SER A 13 2.34 -0.71 1.34
C SER A 13 2.00 -1.72 0.25
N GLY A 14 2.04 -3.01 0.58
CA GLY A 14 1.65 -4.11 -0.31
C GLY A 14 0.20 -4.02 -0.79
N ILE A 15 -0.70 -3.36 -0.04
CA ILE A 15 -2.12 -3.21 -0.44
C ILE A 15 -2.27 -2.52 -1.79
N GLN A 16 -1.40 -1.55 -2.12
CA GLN A 16 -1.42 -0.88 -3.41
C GLN A 16 -1.08 -1.85 -4.55
N HIS A 17 -0.02 -2.64 -4.37
CA HIS A 17 0.37 -3.66 -5.35
C HIS A 17 -0.73 -4.71 -5.53
N PHE A 18 -1.35 -5.12 -4.43
CA PHE A 18 -2.41 -6.13 -4.42
C PHE A 18 -3.68 -5.65 -5.11
N LYS A 19 -4.12 -4.42 -4.84
CA LYS A 19 -5.27 -3.79 -5.51
C LYS A 19 -4.99 -3.59 -7.00
N PHE A 20 -3.80 -3.12 -7.36
CA PHE A 20 -3.38 -2.96 -8.74
C PHE A 20 -3.38 -4.30 -9.51
N CYS A 21 -2.77 -5.34 -8.94
CA CYS A 21 -2.72 -6.69 -9.53
C CYS A 21 -2.26 -7.71 -8.49
N ARG A 22 -3.14 -8.70 -8.16
CA ARG A 22 -2.82 -9.78 -7.21
C ARG A 22 -1.53 -10.52 -7.57
N ARG A 23 -1.28 -10.75 -8.87
CA ARG A 23 -0.06 -11.41 -9.34
C ARG A 23 1.18 -10.53 -9.16
N GLN A 24 1.08 -9.21 -9.39
CA GLN A 24 2.20 -8.30 -9.12
C GLN A 24 2.61 -8.37 -7.66
N TRP A 25 1.63 -8.31 -6.76
CA TRP A 25 1.89 -8.42 -5.32
C TRP A 25 2.54 -9.76 -4.97
N ALA A 26 2.04 -10.88 -5.49
CA ALA A 26 2.59 -12.19 -5.21
C ALA A 26 4.03 -12.33 -5.74
N LEU A 27 4.32 -11.83 -6.94
CA LEU A 27 5.69 -11.80 -7.48
C LEU A 27 6.64 -11.00 -6.58
N ILE A 28 6.20 -9.85 -6.04
CA ILE A 28 7.02 -9.01 -5.17
C ILE A 28 7.19 -9.64 -3.78
N HIS A 29 6.09 -10.01 -3.13
CA HIS A 29 6.08 -10.32 -1.70
C HIS A 29 6.21 -11.80 -1.37
N ILE A 30 5.86 -12.69 -2.30
CA ILE A 30 5.99 -14.14 -2.13
C ILE A 30 7.22 -14.66 -2.87
N GLU A 31 7.35 -14.33 -4.16
CA GLU A 31 8.46 -14.81 -4.99
C GLU A 31 9.70 -13.90 -4.94
N GLN A 32 9.61 -12.75 -4.21
CA GLN A 32 10.70 -11.79 -4.02
C GLN A 32 11.31 -11.29 -5.35
N GLN A 33 10.48 -11.17 -6.38
CA GLN A 33 10.86 -10.61 -7.67
C GLN A 33 10.68 -9.10 -7.64
N TRP A 34 11.75 -8.35 -7.89
CA TRP A 34 11.69 -6.90 -7.96
C TRP A 34 12.32 -6.39 -9.25
N ALA A 35 11.67 -5.44 -9.89
CA ALA A 35 12.24 -4.67 -10.98
C ALA A 35 11.85 -3.20 -10.83
N GLU A 36 12.85 -2.34 -10.93
CA GLU A 36 12.64 -0.90 -10.89
C GLU A 36 12.21 -0.37 -12.26
N ASN A 37 11.36 0.65 -12.23
CA ASN A 37 11.11 1.49 -13.38
C ASN A 37 11.23 2.97 -12.95
N VAL A 38 11.17 3.88 -13.91
CA VAL A 38 11.32 5.32 -13.67
C VAL A 38 10.33 5.82 -12.59
N HIS A 39 9.13 5.24 -12.52
CA HIS A 39 8.12 5.65 -11.55
C HIS A 39 8.46 5.19 -10.13
N THR A 40 8.97 3.96 -9.97
CA THR A 40 9.38 3.43 -8.64
C THR A 40 10.58 4.19 -8.09
N VAL A 41 11.62 4.41 -8.90
CA VAL A 41 12.84 5.15 -8.49
C VAL A 41 12.51 6.57 -8.05
N ILE A 42 11.65 7.26 -8.80
CA ILE A 42 11.32 8.65 -8.45
C ILE A 42 10.41 8.71 -7.21
N GLY A 43 9.53 7.72 -7.01
CA GLY A 43 8.75 7.58 -5.78
C GLY A 43 9.66 7.45 -4.56
N GLU A 44 10.62 6.54 -4.61
CA GLU A 44 11.58 6.30 -3.52
C GLU A 44 12.41 7.56 -3.15
N LEU A 45 12.87 8.31 -4.16
CA LEU A 45 13.59 9.57 -3.92
C LEU A 45 12.74 10.63 -3.20
N MET A 46 11.44 10.63 -3.42
CA MET A 46 10.52 11.53 -2.72
C MET A 46 10.31 11.10 -1.27
N HIS A 47 10.09 9.82 -1.03
CA HIS A 47 9.97 9.28 0.34
C HIS A 47 11.24 9.57 1.15
N LYS A 48 12.44 9.39 0.61
CA LYS A 48 13.70 9.73 1.29
C LYS A 48 13.76 11.21 1.74
N LYS A 49 13.19 12.13 0.97
CA LYS A 49 13.12 13.56 1.37
C LYS A 49 12.08 13.84 2.44
N VAL A 50 10.98 13.11 2.45
CA VAL A 50 9.89 13.26 3.42
C VAL A 50 10.27 12.64 4.75
N HIS A 51 11.03 11.54 4.72
CA HIS A 51 11.46 10.75 5.88
C HIS A 51 12.69 11.29 6.60
N ASP A 52 13.09 12.58 6.40
CA ASP A 52 14.17 13.17 7.18
C ASP A 52 13.73 13.32 8.65
N PRO A 53 14.25 12.46 9.57
CA PRO A 53 13.82 12.45 10.97
C PRO A 53 14.27 13.70 11.75
N MET A 54 15.17 14.49 11.20
CA MET A 54 15.65 15.74 11.83
C MET A 54 14.63 16.88 11.77
N SER A 55 13.59 16.79 10.93
CA SER A 55 12.58 17.83 10.78
C SER A 55 11.34 17.59 11.66
N LYS A 56 11.50 17.50 13.00
CA LYS A 56 10.36 17.67 13.91
C LYS A 56 9.92 19.13 13.84
N GLU A 57 8.86 19.39 13.12
CA GLU A 57 8.29 20.73 13.02
C GLU A 57 7.17 20.87 14.05
N LYS A 58 7.29 21.85 14.93
CA LYS A 58 6.19 22.31 15.78
C LYS A 58 5.67 23.62 15.19
N ARG A 59 4.46 23.60 14.65
CA ARG A 59 3.77 24.81 14.17
C ARG A 59 2.62 25.12 15.12
N LYS A 60 2.80 26.13 16.00
CA LYS A 60 1.81 26.58 17.00
C LYS A 60 1.18 25.41 17.78
N ASP A 61 0.00 24.94 17.33
CA ASP A 61 -0.81 23.89 17.98
C ASP A 61 -0.77 22.54 17.23
N THR A 62 0.16 22.37 16.28
CA THR A 62 0.34 21.13 15.53
C THR A 62 1.73 20.55 15.73
N ILE A 63 1.79 19.27 16.04
CA ILE A 63 3.03 18.48 16.11
C ILE A 63 3.06 17.61 14.86
N ILE A 64 4.17 17.62 14.15
CA ILE A 64 4.35 16.83 12.92
C ILE A 64 5.41 15.77 13.18
N VAL A 65 5.06 14.52 12.96
CA VAL A 65 5.97 13.37 13.03
C VAL A 65 6.08 12.76 11.64
N ARG A 66 7.32 12.49 11.21
CA ARG A 66 7.64 11.90 9.91
C ARG A 66 8.12 10.49 10.08
N ALA A 67 7.88 9.66 9.06
CA ALA A 67 8.33 8.27 9.05
C ALA A 67 7.94 7.53 10.35
N LEU A 68 6.67 7.64 10.74
CA LEU A 68 6.18 6.99 11.95
C LEU A 68 5.94 5.50 11.67
N PRO A 69 6.70 4.58 12.33
CA PRO A 69 6.40 3.15 12.23
C PRO A 69 5.02 2.84 12.80
N ILE A 70 4.25 2.07 12.07
CA ILE A 70 2.89 1.67 12.45
C ILE A 70 2.67 0.18 12.28
N ALA A 71 1.79 -0.39 13.09
CA ALA A 71 1.40 -1.77 12.98
C ALA A 71 -0.04 -1.99 13.46
N SER A 72 -0.67 -3.04 12.98
CA SER A 72 -1.94 -3.56 13.49
C SER A 72 -1.80 -5.04 13.76
N ARG A 73 -1.93 -5.44 15.03
CA ARG A 73 -1.98 -6.86 15.42
C ARG A 73 -3.24 -7.54 14.92
N LYS A 74 -4.35 -6.80 14.89
CA LYS A 74 -5.65 -7.32 14.42
C LYS A 74 -5.60 -7.70 12.95
N MET A 75 -4.89 -6.91 12.14
CA MET A 75 -4.76 -7.15 10.70
C MET A 75 -3.47 -7.90 10.33
N GLY A 76 -2.53 -8.10 11.27
CA GLY A 76 -1.24 -8.75 11.00
C GLY A 76 -0.40 -7.97 9.98
N ILE A 77 -0.33 -6.65 10.10
CA ILE A 77 0.37 -5.78 9.16
C ILE A 77 1.27 -4.78 9.86
N SER A 78 2.32 -4.36 9.18
CA SER A 78 3.21 -3.29 9.62
C SER A 78 3.63 -2.41 8.45
N GLY A 79 4.09 -1.21 8.76
CA GLY A 79 4.55 -0.25 7.76
C GLY A 79 4.96 1.06 8.38
N GLU A 80 4.91 2.11 7.59
CA GLU A 80 5.29 3.45 8.00
C GLU A 80 4.31 4.48 7.42
N CYS A 81 3.94 5.48 8.23
CA CYS A 81 3.24 6.67 7.75
C CYS A 81 4.27 7.73 7.35
N ASP A 82 4.15 8.27 6.15
CA ASP A 82 5.02 9.36 5.69
C ASP A 82 5.00 10.54 6.65
N VAL A 83 3.81 10.97 7.04
CA VAL A 83 3.60 12.06 7.99
C VAL A 83 2.36 11.78 8.83
N VAL A 84 2.46 12.03 10.14
CA VAL A 84 1.32 12.10 11.04
C VAL A 84 1.31 13.48 11.70
N GLU A 85 0.21 14.19 11.54
CA GLU A 85 -0.03 15.47 12.18
C GLU A 85 -0.89 15.26 13.43
N PHE A 86 -0.48 15.82 14.54
CA PHE A 86 -1.23 15.83 15.79
C PHE A 86 -1.72 17.26 16.04
N HIS A 87 -3.02 17.47 15.88
CA HIS A 87 -3.65 18.78 16.04
C HIS A 87 -4.23 18.91 17.43
N LYS A 88 -3.88 19.98 18.15
CA LYS A 88 -4.41 20.23 19.49
C LYS A 88 -5.93 20.41 19.45
N CYS A 89 -6.63 19.71 20.34
CA CYS A 89 -8.10 19.69 20.41
C CYS A 89 -8.58 19.56 21.85
N GLU A 90 -9.91 19.58 22.04
CA GLU A 90 -10.55 19.42 23.35
C GLU A 90 -10.75 17.97 23.72
N ASP A 91 -10.92 17.09 22.71
CA ASP A 91 -11.10 15.65 22.86
C ASP A 91 -10.16 14.89 21.90
N GLY A 92 -9.34 13.99 22.45
CA GLY A 92 -8.32 13.28 21.70
C GLY A 92 -7.36 12.50 22.59
N ILE A 93 -6.15 12.24 22.08
CA ILE A 93 -5.12 11.50 22.78
C ILE A 93 -4.11 12.42 23.49
N SER A 94 -3.53 11.93 24.58
CA SER A 94 -2.40 12.60 25.23
C SER A 94 -1.08 12.15 24.60
N LEU A 95 -0.16 13.09 24.37
CA LEU A 95 1.16 12.80 23.85
C LEU A 95 2.23 13.01 24.92
N PHE A 96 3.14 12.06 25.06
CA PHE A 96 4.23 12.15 26.03
C PHE A 96 5.09 13.41 25.79
N GLY A 97 5.31 14.19 26.85
CA GLY A 97 6.07 15.45 26.79
C GLY A 97 5.31 16.66 26.23
N HIS A 98 4.02 16.51 25.89
CA HIS A 98 3.19 17.59 25.38
C HIS A 98 1.95 17.80 26.25
N ARG A 99 1.58 19.09 26.49
CA ARG A 99 0.37 19.43 27.28
C ARG A 99 -0.85 19.54 26.37
N GLY A 100 -1.97 18.96 26.82
CA GLY A 100 -3.25 18.99 26.12
C GLY A 100 -3.55 17.69 25.39
N LEU A 101 -4.67 17.67 24.67
CA LEU A 101 -5.13 16.55 23.86
C LEU A 101 -4.94 16.86 22.38
N TYR A 102 -4.80 15.83 21.59
CA TYR A 102 -4.50 15.93 20.15
C TYR A 102 -5.32 14.95 19.35
N SER A 103 -5.88 15.41 18.24
CA SER A 103 -6.42 14.55 17.20
C SER A 103 -5.29 14.08 16.28
N VAL A 104 -5.43 12.87 15.74
CA VAL A 104 -4.44 12.22 14.87
C VAL A 104 -4.89 12.37 13.42
N PHE A 105 -4.00 12.85 12.55
CA PHE A 105 -4.29 13.09 11.15
C PHE A 105 -3.16 12.55 10.26
N PRO A 106 -3.34 11.39 9.60
CA PRO A 106 -2.32 10.83 8.70
C PRO A 106 -2.29 11.56 7.36
N VAL A 107 -1.08 11.74 6.81
CA VAL A 107 -0.85 12.35 5.51
C VAL A 107 0.09 11.48 4.70
N GLU A 108 -0.39 10.93 3.60
CA GLU A 108 0.39 10.17 2.63
C GLU A 108 0.93 11.10 1.55
N TYR A 109 2.21 10.98 1.23
CA TYR A 109 2.88 11.78 0.23
C TYR A 109 2.97 11.05 -1.10
N LYS A 110 2.44 11.66 -2.16
CA LYS A 110 2.50 11.13 -3.52
C LYS A 110 3.24 12.09 -4.44
N LYS A 111 4.07 11.51 -5.31
CA LYS A 111 4.64 12.25 -6.43
C LYS A 111 3.57 12.42 -7.50
N GLY A 112 3.60 13.57 -8.15
CA GLY A 112 2.75 13.82 -9.33
C GLY A 112 1.61 14.78 -9.05
N LYS A 113 0.68 14.79 -10.00
CA LYS A 113 -0.52 15.62 -9.95
C LYS A 113 -1.65 14.86 -9.23
N PRO A 114 -2.64 15.60 -8.71
CA PRO A 114 -3.79 14.97 -8.07
C PRO A 114 -4.44 13.95 -9.00
N LYS A 115 -4.41 12.71 -8.56
CA LYS A 115 -5.09 11.58 -9.17
C LYS A 115 -5.37 10.59 -8.05
N ILE A 116 -6.41 10.89 -7.27
CA ILE A 116 -6.80 9.96 -6.19
C ILE A 116 -7.21 8.65 -6.86
N THR A 117 -6.38 7.64 -6.68
CA THR A 117 -6.71 6.29 -7.07
C THR A 117 -7.33 5.56 -5.87
N GLU A 118 -8.07 4.49 -6.14
CA GLU A 118 -8.61 3.67 -5.04
C GLU A 118 -7.48 3.06 -4.20
N GLU A 119 -6.36 2.69 -4.84
CA GLU A 119 -5.19 2.14 -4.17
C GLU A 119 -4.60 3.10 -3.13
N ASP A 120 -4.55 4.40 -3.45
CA ASP A 120 -4.02 5.43 -2.54
C ASP A 120 -4.95 5.64 -1.34
N LYS A 121 -6.27 5.64 -1.56
CA LYS A 121 -7.25 5.72 -0.47
C LYS A 121 -7.17 4.52 0.46
N LEU A 122 -7.03 3.31 -0.10
CA LEU A 122 -6.91 2.09 0.68
C LEU A 122 -5.65 2.08 1.53
N GLN A 123 -4.50 2.52 0.99
CA GLN A 123 -3.26 2.62 1.76
C GLN A 123 -3.42 3.60 2.92
N LEU A 124 -3.91 4.81 2.66
CA LEU A 124 -4.10 5.82 3.71
C LEU A 124 -5.13 5.37 4.76
N THR A 125 -6.20 4.66 4.35
CA THR A 125 -7.18 4.08 5.28
C THR A 125 -6.54 3.00 6.15
N ALA A 126 -5.70 2.14 5.58
CA ALA A 126 -4.97 1.12 6.33
C ALA A 126 -4.02 1.74 7.36
N GLN A 127 -3.32 2.83 6.99
CA GLN A 127 -2.49 3.61 7.92
C GLN A 127 -3.31 4.17 9.08
N ALA A 128 -4.48 4.76 8.79
CA ALA A 128 -5.38 5.26 9.82
C ALA A 128 -5.84 4.16 10.77
N MET A 129 -6.22 2.98 10.25
CA MET A 129 -6.64 1.84 11.07
C MET A 129 -5.51 1.30 11.97
N CYS A 130 -4.25 1.33 11.52
CA CYS A 130 -3.11 1.03 12.38
C CYS A 130 -2.95 2.06 13.50
N LEU A 131 -3.02 3.35 13.17
CA LEU A 131 -2.92 4.44 14.15
C LEU A 131 -4.06 4.40 15.17
N GLU A 132 -5.28 4.07 14.75
CA GLU A 132 -6.44 3.88 15.64
C GLU A 132 -6.19 2.78 16.67
N GLU A 133 -5.62 1.65 16.23
CA GLU A 133 -5.28 0.55 17.13
C GLU A 133 -4.15 0.95 18.09
N MET A 134 -3.10 1.59 17.59
CA MET A 134 -1.94 2.01 18.38
C MET A 134 -2.28 3.07 19.42
N PHE A 135 -3.12 4.03 19.08
CA PHE A 135 -3.48 5.16 19.96
C PHE A 135 -4.83 4.98 20.66
N SER A 136 -5.56 3.90 20.39
CA SER A 136 -6.90 3.65 20.94
C SER A 136 -7.84 4.84 20.71
N THR A 137 -7.88 5.34 19.49
CA THR A 137 -8.67 6.51 19.07
C THR A 137 -9.40 6.24 17.76
N GLU A 138 -10.34 7.10 17.37
CA GLU A 138 -10.98 7.06 16.07
C GLU A 138 -10.41 8.15 15.17
N ILE A 139 -10.17 7.82 13.90
CA ILE A 139 -9.66 8.75 12.90
C ILE A 139 -10.64 8.74 11.72
N SER A 140 -11.34 9.83 11.52
CA SER A 140 -12.39 9.92 10.49
C SER A 140 -11.86 10.28 9.10
N GLU A 141 -10.72 10.98 9.04
CA GLU A 141 -10.15 11.47 7.79
C GLU A 141 -8.63 11.58 7.85
N GLY A 142 -8.03 11.69 6.68
CA GLY A 142 -6.62 12.00 6.46
C GLY A 142 -6.45 12.71 5.13
N ALA A 143 -5.22 12.90 4.66
CA ALA A 143 -4.98 13.58 3.39
C ALA A 143 -3.92 12.88 2.54
N ILE A 144 -4.05 13.02 1.23
CA ILE A 144 -3.00 12.71 0.27
C ILE A 144 -2.39 14.02 -0.20
N PHE A 145 -1.07 14.16 -0.03
CA PHE A 145 -0.31 15.33 -0.47
C PHE A 145 0.41 15.05 -1.78
N TYR A 146 0.14 15.85 -2.80
CA TYR A 146 0.74 15.75 -4.13
C TYR A 146 1.91 16.74 -4.29
N GLY A 147 3.12 16.21 -4.43
CA GLY A 147 4.35 17.00 -4.43
C GLY A 147 4.51 17.96 -5.61
N GLU A 148 4.00 17.61 -6.81
CA GLU A 148 4.10 18.48 -8.00
C GLU A 148 3.23 19.75 -7.87
N THR A 149 2.03 19.60 -7.33
CA THR A 149 1.07 20.70 -7.21
C THR A 149 1.08 21.34 -5.83
N ARG A 150 1.76 20.70 -4.84
CA ARG A 150 1.74 21.08 -3.42
C ARG A 150 0.31 21.20 -2.86
N ARG A 151 -0.60 20.35 -3.32
CA ARG A 151 -2.00 20.31 -2.89
C ARG A 151 -2.26 19.09 -2.02
N ARG A 152 -3.15 19.26 -1.05
CA ARG A 152 -3.71 18.17 -0.24
C ARG A 152 -5.12 17.89 -0.72
N GLU A 153 -5.47 16.61 -0.73
CA GLU A 153 -6.83 16.15 -0.94
C GLU A 153 -7.24 15.29 0.24
N ASN A 154 -8.31 15.69 0.93
CA ASN A 154 -8.82 14.96 2.08
C ASN A 154 -9.53 13.68 1.63
N VAL A 155 -9.35 12.63 2.43
CA VAL A 155 -9.98 11.33 2.27
C VAL A 155 -10.74 11.01 3.55
N LEU A 156 -12.05 10.83 3.43
CA LEU A 156 -12.90 10.34 4.53
C LEU A 156 -12.79 8.81 4.59
N PHE A 157 -12.55 8.27 5.77
CA PHE A 157 -12.43 6.84 6.00
C PHE A 157 -13.80 6.22 6.27
N SER A 158 -14.56 6.01 5.18
CA SER A 158 -15.89 5.42 5.25
C SER A 158 -15.84 3.95 5.71
N LYS A 159 -16.98 3.44 6.15
CA LYS A 159 -17.13 2.04 6.53
C LYS A 159 -16.74 1.10 5.37
N GLU A 160 -17.16 1.44 4.15
CA GLU A 160 -16.89 0.65 2.95
C GLU A 160 -15.38 0.55 2.67
N LEU A 161 -14.63 1.67 2.78
CA LEU A 161 -13.17 1.66 2.62
C LEU A 161 -12.49 0.81 3.69
N ARG A 162 -12.95 0.89 4.94
CA ARG A 162 -12.42 0.09 6.05
C ARG A 162 -12.68 -1.40 5.88
N ASP A 163 -13.88 -1.75 5.44
CA ASP A 163 -14.24 -3.14 5.19
C ASP A 163 -13.44 -3.70 4.00
N GLU A 164 -13.26 -2.92 2.92
CA GLU A 164 -12.41 -3.31 1.79
C GLU A 164 -10.94 -3.51 2.20
N VAL A 165 -10.38 -2.65 3.04
CA VAL A 165 -9.02 -2.83 3.58
C VAL A 165 -8.88 -4.17 4.30
N LYS A 166 -9.84 -4.53 5.16
CA LYS A 166 -9.81 -5.81 5.88
C LYS A 166 -9.88 -7.00 4.92
N GLU A 167 -10.83 -6.96 3.98
CA GLU A 167 -11.00 -8.03 2.98
C GLU A 167 -9.73 -8.24 2.15
N LEU A 168 -9.07 -7.15 1.74
CA LEU A 168 -7.84 -7.23 0.97
C LEU A 168 -6.69 -7.84 1.79
N PHE A 169 -6.51 -7.44 3.05
CA PHE A 169 -5.46 -8.04 3.89
C PHE A 169 -5.77 -9.50 4.24
N ASP A 170 -7.03 -9.86 4.46
CA ASP A 170 -7.42 -11.26 4.64
C ASP A 170 -7.08 -12.09 3.40
N GLU A 171 -7.35 -11.60 2.19
CA GLU A 171 -6.97 -12.26 0.94
C GLU A 171 -5.45 -12.34 0.78
N MET A 172 -4.70 -11.26 1.11
CA MET A 172 -3.24 -11.23 1.06
C MET A 172 -2.62 -12.27 2.03
N HIS A 173 -3.11 -12.38 3.25
CA HIS A 173 -2.67 -13.40 4.21
C HIS A 173 -2.94 -14.82 3.71
N GLN A 174 -4.10 -15.06 3.08
CA GLN A 174 -4.39 -16.36 2.46
C GLN A 174 -3.42 -16.70 1.33
N TYR A 175 -3.04 -15.71 0.50
CA TYR A 175 -2.07 -15.93 -0.58
C TYR A 175 -0.69 -16.20 -0.01
N TYR A 176 -0.26 -15.38 0.97
CA TYR A 176 1.04 -15.49 1.60
C TYR A 176 1.25 -16.84 2.31
N SER A 177 0.28 -17.23 3.15
CA SER A 177 0.34 -18.48 3.91
C SER A 177 0.34 -19.74 3.02
N ARG A 178 -0.18 -19.63 1.79
CA ARG A 178 -0.22 -20.73 0.81
C ARG A 178 0.94 -20.67 -0.20
N GLY A 179 1.78 -19.64 -0.17
CA GLY A 179 2.78 -19.39 -1.21
C GLY A 179 2.16 -19.31 -2.60
N TYR A 180 0.96 -18.71 -2.72
CA TYR A 180 0.16 -18.78 -3.95
C TYR A 180 0.38 -17.55 -4.84
N THR A 181 0.87 -17.81 -6.06
CA THR A 181 0.95 -16.81 -7.12
C THR A 181 -0.16 -17.05 -8.16
N PRO A 182 -1.15 -16.14 -8.26
CA PRO A 182 -2.27 -16.34 -9.18
C PRO A 182 -1.84 -16.21 -10.64
N LYS A 183 -2.63 -16.83 -11.54
CA LYS A 183 -2.47 -16.66 -12.99
C LYS A 183 -2.70 -15.21 -13.40
N VAL A 184 -1.99 -14.79 -14.44
CA VAL A 184 -2.12 -13.42 -14.94
C VAL A 184 -3.50 -13.19 -15.56
N LYS A 185 -4.09 -12.03 -15.26
CA LYS A 185 -5.22 -11.48 -16.02
C LYS A 185 -4.69 -10.29 -16.82
N THR A 186 -4.46 -10.49 -18.12
CA THR A 186 -3.95 -9.41 -18.98
C THR A 186 -4.94 -8.24 -19.05
N GLY A 187 -4.43 -7.02 -18.87
CA GLY A 187 -5.24 -5.79 -18.90
C GLY A 187 -4.41 -4.57 -19.29
N LYS A 188 -5.07 -3.41 -19.36
CA LYS A 188 -4.41 -2.14 -19.69
C LYS A 188 -3.34 -1.77 -18.65
N SER A 189 -3.54 -2.16 -17.40
CA SER A 189 -2.58 -1.93 -16.29
C SER A 189 -1.22 -2.61 -16.52
N CYS A 190 -1.16 -3.71 -17.28
CA CYS A 190 0.10 -4.36 -17.61
C CYS A 190 1.07 -3.46 -18.37
N ASN A 191 0.58 -2.43 -19.08
CA ASN A 191 1.45 -1.51 -19.83
C ASN A 191 2.28 -0.59 -18.92
N SER A 192 1.80 -0.30 -17.70
CA SER A 192 2.48 0.52 -16.69
C SER A 192 3.10 -0.30 -15.57
N CYS A 193 3.03 -1.64 -15.63
CA CYS A 193 3.55 -2.53 -14.62
C CYS A 193 5.08 -2.63 -14.71
N SER A 194 5.79 -2.40 -13.58
CA SER A 194 7.24 -2.56 -13.49
C SER A 194 7.70 -3.99 -13.74
N LEU A 195 6.88 -4.98 -13.37
CA LEU A 195 7.19 -6.40 -13.52
C LEU A 195 6.75 -7.01 -14.85
N LYS A 196 6.38 -6.22 -15.85
CA LYS A 196 5.86 -6.71 -17.12
C LYS A 196 6.82 -7.69 -17.81
N GLU A 197 8.11 -7.39 -17.78
CA GLU A 197 9.15 -8.21 -18.45
C GLU A 197 9.51 -9.47 -17.64
N ILE A 198 9.18 -9.53 -16.36
CA ILE A 198 9.31 -10.72 -15.51
C ILE A 198 8.03 -11.56 -15.59
N CYS A 199 6.89 -10.91 -15.48
CA CYS A 199 5.56 -11.54 -15.48
C CYS A 199 5.20 -12.15 -16.85
N LEU A 200 5.70 -11.58 -17.94
CA LEU A 200 5.46 -11.99 -19.34
C LEU A 200 3.97 -12.28 -19.64
N PRO A 201 3.05 -11.32 -19.38
CA PRO A 201 1.61 -11.58 -19.37
C PRO A 201 1.06 -12.06 -20.72
N LYS A 202 1.76 -11.82 -21.82
CA LYS A 202 1.35 -12.25 -23.16
C LYS A 202 1.59 -13.75 -23.41
N LEU A 203 2.56 -14.35 -22.71
CA LEU A 203 2.92 -15.76 -22.92
C LEU A 203 1.90 -16.74 -22.33
N GLU A 204 1.09 -16.33 -21.36
CA GLU A 204 0.01 -17.19 -20.84
C GLU A 204 -1.12 -17.47 -21.85
N LYS A 205 -1.15 -16.75 -22.97
CA LYS A 205 -2.09 -17.00 -24.08
C LYS A 205 -1.53 -17.93 -25.14
N THR A 206 -0.35 -18.50 -24.92
CA THR A 206 0.25 -19.46 -25.87
C THR A 206 -0.50 -20.77 -25.84
N THR A 207 -0.63 -21.39 -27.02
CA THR A 207 -1.15 -22.76 -27.21
C THR A 207 -0.34 -23.72 -26.33
N SER A 208 -1.00 -24.71 -25.73
CA SER A 208 -0.28 -25.76 -25.00
C SER A 208 0.67 -26.48 -25.98
N VAL A 209 1.81 -26.96 -25.46
CA VAL A 209 2.79 -27.72 -26.28
C VAL A 209 2.11 -28.86 -27.02
N THR A 210 1.21 -29.57 -26.36
CA THR A 210 0.44 -30.67 -27.03
C THR A 210 -0.41 -30.16 -28.20
N ALA A 211 -1.10 -29.02 -28.00
CA ALA A 211 -1.93 -28.46 -29.08
C ALA A 211 -1.06 -27.95 -30.24
N TYR A 212 0.10 -27.32 -29.94
CA TYR A 212 1.06 -26.88 -30.93
C TYR A 212 1.60 -28.06 -31.75
N ILE A 213 2.09 -29.12 -31.10
CA ILE A 213 2.59 -30.34 -31.77
C ILE A 213 1.49 -30.98 -32.62
N THR A 214 0.28 -31.12 -32.10
CA THR A 214 -0.85 -31.71 -32.83
C THR A 214 -1.20 -30.90 -34.07
N GLN A 215 -1.15 -29.58 -33.99
CA GLN A 215 -1.41 -28.69 -35.11
C GLN A 215 -0.32 -28.84 -36.19
N SER A 216 0.97 -28.76 -35.77
CA SER A 216 2.11 -28.88 -36.69
C SER A 216 2.08 -30.25 -37.46
N LEU A 217 1.85 -31.35 -36.73
CA LEU A 217 1.74 -32.68 -37.38
C LEU A 217 0.57 -32.80 -38.36
N ARG A 218 -0.52 -32.06 -38.18
CA ARG A 218 -1.64 -32.00 -39.10
C ARG A 218 -1.34 -31.15 -40.33
N GLU A 219 -0.52 -30.12 -40.21
CA GLU A 219 -0.10 -29.26 -41.31
C GLU A 219 0.90 -29.98 -42.21
N ASP A 220 1.82 -30.77 -41.65
CA ASP A 220 2.79 -31.59 -42.39
C ASP A 220 2.16 -32.80 -43.09
N ALA A 221 0.94 -33.19 -42.73
CA ALA A 221 0.20 -34.31 -43.32
C ALA A 221 -0.74 -33.88 -44.49
N ARG A 222 -0.69 -32.63 -44.90
CA ARG A 222 -1.40 -32.06 -46.06
C ARG A 222 -0.46 -31.73 -47.20
#